data_ecc549b32430c41c93b5afda6ef49b90
#
_entry.id   ecc549b32430c41c93b5afda6ef49b90
#
_cell.length_a   1.000
_cell.length_b   1.000
_cell.length_c   1.000
_cell.angle_alpha   90.00
_cell.angle_beta   90.00
_cell.angle_gamma   90.00
#
_symmetry.space_group_name_H-M   'P 1'
#
loop_
_entity.id
_entity.type
_entity.pdbx_description
1 polymer ?
#
loop_
_entity_poly.entity_id
_entity_poly.type
_entity_poly.pdbx_seq_one_letter_code
_entity_poly.pdbx_strand_id
1 'polypeptide(L)'
;MINILRKAFGLPDDNIEFLKDSKKVIDWIEGSKYAVNSKKAIYIAIVGTLKADESFDLTPYRSQMDTYNKQVVANYETQTLSALEETKYLEWSKILDAVEKARVAVEDVWTLQEYVILALYTLMPPVRLDYGEMKIVPVEPAEPVGNYLVWSAQHKKPYFYFSEYKTFKVYGVIKIQLSPALVKVLNEWLAYPNQYLLEDRSGNPLGASALGQLIISTFQKHSDKKVGVSMLRHSYISYIRAKELPIKKSDALAHQMMHSPKMSMIYRKL
;
A
#
# COMPACT_ATOMS: atom_id res chain seq x y z
N MET A 1 -16.08 3.46 -10.98
CA MET A 1 -16.40 4.88 -10.69
C MET A 1 -17.68 5.32 -11.39
N ILE A 2 -17.86 5.10 -12.69
CA ILE A 2 -19.11 5.49 -13.41
C ILE A 2 -20.34 4.81 -12.83
N ASN A 3 -20.25 3.56 -12.37
CA ASN A 3 -21.36 2.87 -11.71
C ASN A 3 -21.86 3.57 -10.43
N ILE A 4 -21.01 4.35 -9.76
CA ILE A 4 -21.45 5.17 -8.63
C ILE A 4 -22.40 6.27 -9.09
N LEU A 5 -22.10 6.89 -10.24
CA LEU A 5 -22.95 7.93 -10.85
C LEU A 5 -24.25 7.31 -11.35
N ARG A 6 -24.19 6.19 -12.07
CA ARG A 6 -25.39 5.49 -12.55
C ARG A 6 -26.36 5.15 -11.40
N LYS A 7 -25.84 4.59 -10.32
CA LYS A 7 -26.63 4.30 -9.11
C LYS A 7 -27.24 5.56 -8.51
N ALA A 8 -26.48 6.65 -8.45
CA ALA A 8 -26.95 7.93 -7.90
C ALA A 8 -28.07 8.56 -8.74
N PHE A 9 -28.03 8.36 -10.06
CA PHE A 9 -29.06 8.85 -10.99
C PHE A 9 -30.15 7.83 -11.31
N GLY A 10 -30.14 6.63 -10.67
CA GLY A 10 -31.14 5.57 -10.89
C GLY A 10 -31.12 4.98 -12.30
N LEU A 11 -29.93 4.88 -12.93
CA LEU A 11 -29.77 4.47 -14.33
C LEU A 11 -29.24 3.04 -14.45
N PRO A 12 -29.55 2.35 -15.59
CA PRO A 12 -29.02 1.02 -15.90
C PRO A 12 -27.47 1.03 -16.04
N ASP A 13 -26.88 -0.18 -15.90
CA ASP A 13 -25.41 -0.35 -15.84
C ASP A 13 -24.68 -0.05 -17.15
N ASP A 14 -25.36 0.01 -18.29
CA ASP A 14 -24.83 0.33 -19.62
C ASP A 14 -25.06 1.79 -20.05
N ASN A 15 -25.92 2.52 -19.35
CA ASN A 15 -26.26 3.89 -19.72
C ASN A 15 -25.06 4.84 -19.45
N ILE A 16 -24.63 5.58 -20.50
CA ILE A 16 -23.63 6.63 -20.43
C ILE A 16 -24.16 8.00 -20.94
N GLU A 17 -25.33 8.03 -21.54
CA GLU A 17 -25.92 9.22 -22.18
C GLU A 17 -26.14 10.37 -21.17
N PHE A 18 -26.39 10.05 -19.90
CA PHE A 18 -26.53 11.06 -18.85
C PHE A 18 -25.27 11.91 -18.66
N LEU A 19 -24.11 11.44 -19.10
CA LEU A 19 -22.85 12.18 -19.06
C LEU A 19 -22.80 13.32 -20.09
N LYS A 20 -23.76 13.43 -21.02
CA LYS A 20 -23.92 14.60 -21.90
C LYS A 20 -24.40 15.83 -21.14
N ASP A 21 -25.19 15.67 -20.09
CA ASP A 21 -25.53 16.75 -19.16
C ASP A 21 -24.39 16.96 -18.13
N SER A 22 -23.29 17.51 -18.63
CA SER A 22 -22.09 17.73 -17.81
C SER A 22 -22.35 18.60 -16.59
N LYS A 23 -23.24 19.59 -16.71
CA LYS A 23 -23.58 20.48 -15.58
C LYS A 23 -24.21 19.70 -14.44
N LYS A 24 -25.24 18.90 -14.71
CA LYS A 24 -25.94 18.09 -13.70
C LYS A 24 -25.01 17.11 -13.01
N VAL A 25 -24.11 16.46 -13.78
CA VAL A 25 -23.15 15.51 -13.24
C VAL A 25 -22.10 16.17 -12.38
N ILE A 26 -21.57 17.33 -12.82
CA ILE A 26 -20.59 18.11 -12.05
C ILE A 26 -21.23 18.60 -10.76
N ASP A 27 -22.41 19.22 -10.81
CA ASP A 27 -23.12 19.71 -9.62
C ASP A 27 -23.31 18.59 -8.58
N TRP A 28 -23.65 17.38 -9.03
CA TRP A 28 -23.77 16.23 -8.13
C TRP A 28 -22.43 15.82 -7.51
N ILE A 29 -21.35 15.76 -8.31
CA ILE A 29 -20.01 15.40 -7.80
C ILE A 29 -19.55 16.45 -6.80
N GLU A 30 -19.73 17.75 -7.11
CA GLU A 30 -19.31 18.84 -6.23
C GLU A 30 -20.13 18.91 -4.94
N GLY A 31 -21.42 18.64 -4.99
CA GLY A 31 -22.29 18.55 -3.81
C GLY A 31 -22.03 17.29 -2.94
N SER A 32 -21.28 16.34 -3.44
CA SER A 32 -20.95 15.11 -2.69
C SER A 32 -19.94 15.35 -1.57
N LYS A 33 -20.00 14.50 -0.53
CA LYS A 33 -19.01 14.49 0.57
C LYS A 33 -17.71 13.75 0.23
N TYR A 34 -17.45 13.47 -1.06
CA TYR A 34 -16.24 12.78 -1.47
C TYR A 34 -14.99 13.64 -1.26
N ALA A 35 -13.92 12.99 -0.82
CA ALA A 35 -12.60 13.64 -0.72
C ALA A 35 -12.07 14.06 -2.09
N VAL A 36 -11.18 15.03 -2.13
CA VAL A 36 -10.52 15.60 -3.33
C VAL A 36 -10.02 14.50 -4.28
N ASN A 37 -9.30 13.52 -3.77
CA ASN A 37 -8.79 12.40 -4.57
C ASN A 37 -9.91 11.53 -5.17
N SER A 38 -11.03 11.36 -4.47
CA SER A 38 -12.18 10.60 -4.97
C SER A 38 -12.90 11.35 -6.08
N LYS A 39 -13.13 12.64 -5.92
CA LYS A 39 -13.71 13.52 -6.97
C LYS A 39 -12.84 13.51 -8.22
N LYS A 40 -11.51 13.71 -8.05
CA LYS A 40 -10.55 13.59 -9.14
C LYS A 40 -10.65 12.25 -9.87
N ALA A 41 -10.73 11.14 -9.14
CA ALA A 41 -10.82 9.81 -9.72
C ALA A 41 -12.12 9.60 -10.51
N ILE A 42 -13.24 10.22 -10.10
CA ILE A 42 -14.49 10.20 -10.85
C ILE A 42 -14.32 10.93 -12.19
N TYR A 43 -13.75 12.13 -12.19
CA TYR A 43 -13.49 12.87 -13.43
C TYR A 43 -12.52 12.14 -14.38
N ILE A 44 -11.45 11.54 -13.86
CA ILE A 44 -10.55 10.70 -14.64
C ILE A 44 -11.31 9.53 -15.29
N ALA A 45 -12.22 8.88 -14.55
CA ALA A 45 -13.01 7.78 -15.07
C ALA A 45 -13.97 8.23 -16.18
N ILE A 46 -14.64 9.39 -16.02
CA ILE A 46 -15.51 9.95 -17.05
C ILE A 46 -14.70 10.24 -18.34
N VAL A 47 -13.63 11.01 -18.22
CA VAL A 47 -12.79 11.37 -19.38
C VAL A 47 -12.19 10.12 -20.03
N GLY A 48 -11.72 9.16 -19.23
CA GLY A 48 -11.12 7.91 -19.72
C GLY A 48 -12.12 7.02 -20.48
N THR A 49 -13.38 6.98 -20.03
CA THR A 49 -14.45 6.18 -20.66
C THR A 49 -14.91 6.81 -21.97
N LEU A 50 -15.01 8.14 -22.01
CA LEU A 50 -15.64 8.85 -23.14
C LEU A 50 -14.64 9.40 -24.17
N LYS A 51 -13.33 9.31 -23.93
CA LYS A 51 -12.29 9.94 -24.77
C LYS A 51 -12.29 9.50 -26.25
N ALA A 52 -12.87 8.37 -26.56
CA ALA A 52 -12.97 7.82 -27.91
C ALA A 52 -14.30 8.14 -28.60
N ASP A 53 -15.24 8.76 -27.91
CA ASP A 53 -16.57 9.09 -28.43
C ASP A 53 -16.70 10.61 -28.55
N GLU A 54 -16.62 11.08 -29.80
CA GLU A 54 -16.67 12.51 -30.13
C GLU A 54 -18.06 13.14 -29.90
N SER A 55 -19.10 12.36 -29.63
CA SER A 55 -20.44 12.86 -29.32
C SER A 55 -20.55 13.51 -27.94
N PHE A 56 -19.51 13.38 -27.10
CA PHE A 56 -19.46 13.95 -25.76
C PHE A 56 -18.51 15.15 -25.69
N ASP A 57 -19.00 16.29 -25.20
CA ASP A 57 -18.13 17.41 -24.83
C ASP A 57 -17.43 17.11 -23.50
N LEU A 58 -16.15 16.81 -23.55
CA LEU A 58 -15.31 16.51 -22.41
C LEU A 58 -14.68 17.75 -21.74
N THR A 59 -14.85 18.94 -22.35
CA THR A 59 -14.20 20.17 -21.88
C THR A 59 -14.53 20.49 -20.43
N PRO A 60 -15.81 20.44 -19.98
CA PRO A 60 -16.16 20.71 -18.60
C PRO A 60 -15.53 19.71 -17.62
N TYR A 61 -15.49 18.42 -17.96
CA TYR A 61 -14.92 17.38 -17.12
C TYR A 61 -13.40 17.48 -17.02
N ARG A 62 -12.71 17.80 -18.12
CA ARG A 62 -11.25 18.04 -18.13
C ARG A 62 -10.89 19.25 -17.28
N SER A 63 -11.65 20.33 -17.35
CA SER A 63 -11.45 21.52 -16.51
C SER A 63 -11.50 21.18 -15.02
N GLN A 64 -12.50 20.41 -14.59
CA GLN A 64 -12.62 19.97 -13.19
C GLN A 64 -11.45 19.00 -12.82
N MET A 65 -11.14 18.06 -13.69
CA MET A 65 -10.01 17.14 -13.49
C MET A 65 -8.69 17.91 -13.27
N ASP A 66 -8.44 18.96 -14.06
CA ASP A 66 -7.22 19.79 -13.94
C ASP A 66 -7.22 20.60 -12.64
N THR A 67 -8.37 21.12 -12.24
CA THR A 67 -8.53 21.84 -10.95
C THR A 67 -8.16 20.90 -9.79
N TYR A 68 -8.70 19.68 -9.76
CA TYR A 68 -8.39 18.71 -8.75
C TYR A 68 -6.94 18.18 -8.83
N ASN A 69 -6.36 18.10 -10.05
CA ASN A 69 -4.94 17.80 -10.21
C ASN A 69 -4.07 18.83 -9.50
N LYS A 70 -4.34 20.12 -9.71
CA LYS A 70 -3.61 21.21 -9.06
C LYS A 70 -3.72 21.15 -7.54
N GLN A 71 -4.93 20.90 -7.01
CA GLN A 71 -5.16 20.76 -5.56
C GLN A 71 -4.38 19.57 -4.97
N VAL A 72 -4.41 18.42 -5.65
CA VAL A 72 -3.69 17.24 -5.19
C VAL A 72 -2.18 17.47 -5.20
N VAL A 73 -1.64 18.12 -6.24
CA VAL A 73 -0.22 18.48 -6.31
C VAL A 73 0.15 19.43 -5.17
N ALA A 74 -0.63 20.49 -4.96
CA ALA A 74 -0.39 21.44 -3.87
C ALA A 74 -0.40 20.74 -2.49
N ASN A 75 -1.35 19.82 -2.25
CA ASN A 75 -1.39 19.04 -1.01
C ASN A 75 -0.17 18.13 -0.83
N TYR A 76 0.42 17.63 -1.93
CA TYR A 76 1.66 16.86 -1.85
C TYR A 76 2.89 17.74 -1.57
N GLU A 77 2.90 18.96 -2.12
CA GLU A 77 4.01 19.90 -1.93
C GLU A 77 4.09 20.43 -0.50
N THR A 78 2.96 20.58 0.19
CA THR A 78 2.95 20.99 1.61
C THR A 78 3.54 19.93 2.54
N GLN A 79 3.54 18.65 2.15
CA GLN A 79 3.98 17.51 2.96
C GLN A 79 3.30 17.42 4.34
N THR A 80 2.21 18.15 4.56
CA THR A 80 1.44 18.13 5.80
C THR A 80 0.48 16.93 5.84
N LEU A 81 0.14 16.50 7.04
CA LEU A 81 -0.89 15.50 7.26
C LEU A 81 -2.28 16.16 7.15
N SER A 82 -3.21 15.52 6.49
CA SER A 82 -4.63 15.87 6.61
C SER A 82 -5.16 15.46 7.99
N ALA A 83 -6.25 16.05 8.46
CA ALA A 83 -6.86 15.71 9.74
C ALA A 83 -7.14 14.19 9.89
N LEU A 84 -7.55 13.52 8.80
CA LEU A 84 -7.75 12.06 8.79
C LEU A 84 -6.44 11.28 8.87
N GLU A 85 -5.36 11.76 8.24
CA GLU A 85 -4.04 11.14 8.32
C GLU A 85 -3.44 11.29 9.73
N GLU A 86 -3.62 12.42 10.39
CA GLU A 86 -3.19 12.67 11.77
C GLU A 86 -3.76 11.63 12.75
N THR A 87 -5.02 11.24 12.59
CA THR A 87 -5.62 10.21 13.44
C THR A 87 -4.98 8.83 13.27
N LYS A 88 -4.27 8.59 12.16
CA LYS A 88 -3.67 7.30 11.78
C LYS A 88 -2.15 7.33 11.79
N TYR A 89 -1.54 8.50 11.81
CA TYR A 89 -0.09 8.67 11.77
C TYR A 89 0.52 8.37 13.14
N LEU A 90 1.59 7.62 13.13
CA LEU A 90 2.50 7.44 14.27
C LEU A 90 3.93 7.76 13.83
N GLU A 91 4.68 8.42 14.67
CA GLU A 91 6.12 8.53 14.51
C GLU A 91 6.78 7.15 14.52
N TRP A 92 7.90 7.01 13.79
CA TRP A 92 8.56 5.72 13.64
C TRP A 92 9.01 5.09 14.96
N SER A 93 9.44 5.89 15.94
CA SER A 93 9.76 5.43 17.29
C SER A 93 8.55 4.75 17.95
N LYS A 94 7.36 5.34 17.83
CA LYS A 94 6.12 4.78 18.39
C LYS A 94 5.65 3.52 17.64
N ILE A 95 5.95 3.42 16.35
CA ILE A 95 5.76 2.19 15.59
C ILE A 95 6.64 1.08 16.15
N LEU A 96 7.92 1.35 16.41
CA LEU A 96 8.84 0.38 17.01
C LEU A 96 8.41 -0.03 18.44
N ASP A 97 7.92 0.90 19.25
CA ASP A 97 7.34 0.59 20.56
C ASP A 97 6.16 -0.38 20.46
N ALA A 98 5.28 -0.19 19.47
CA ALA A 98 4.13 -1.08 19.21
C ALA A 98 4.58 -2.48 18.77
N VAL A 99 5.62 -2.56 17.92
CA VAL A 99 6.21 -3.85 17.51
C VAL A 99 6.80 -4.60 18.70
N GLU A 100 7.49 -3.91 19.59
CA GLU A 100 8.05 -4.52 20.81
C GLU A 100 6.94 -5.02 21.75
N LYS A 101 5.86 -4.26 21.92
CA LYS A 101 4.68 -4.73 22.67
C LYS A 101 4.07 -5.98 22.05
N ALA A 102 3.94 -6.03 20.71
CA ALA A 102 3.44 -7.21 20.01
C ALA A 102 4.37 -8.42 20.21
N ARG A 103 5.68 -8.21 20.19
CA ARG A 103 6.69 -9.25 20.46
C ARG A 103 6.55 -9.84 21.85
N VAL A 104 6.38 -8.99 22.87
CA VAL A 104 6.24 -9.42 24.27
C VAL A 104 4.89 -10.12 24.52
N ALA A 105 3.87 -9.79 23.73
CA ALA A 105 2.52 -10.35 23.83
C ALA A 105 2.33 -11.65 23.05
N VAL A 106 3.41 -12.27 22.54
CA VAL A 106 3.32 -13.57 21.83
C VAL A 106 3.04 -14.67 22.86
N GLU A 107 1.89 -15.33 22.69
CA GLU A 107 1.41 -16.42 23.55
C GLU A 107 1.11 -17.69 22.72
N ASP A 108 0.77 -17.54 21.44
CA ASP A 108 0.40 -18.62 20.53
C ASP A 108 0.86 -18.32 19.09
N VAL A 109 0.57 -19.23 18.16
CA VAL A 109 0.95 -19.10 16.74
C VAL A 109 0.28 -17.88 16.08
N TRP A 110 -0.90 -17.45 16.52
CA TRP A 110 -1.61 -16.33 15.90
C TRP A 110 -1.07 -14.98 16.38
N THR A 111 -0.74 -14.86 17.64
CA THR A 111 -0.04 -13.69 18.19
C THR A 111 1.39 -13.63 17.69
N LEU A 112 2.05 -14.77 17.44
CA LEU A 112 3.32 -14.82 16.74
C LEU A 112 3.18 -14.31 15.29
N GLN A 113 2.13 -14.69 14.54
CA GLN A 113 1.89 -14.16 13.21
C GLN A 113 1.64 -12.64 13.22
N GLU A 114 0.89 -12.11 14.20
CA GLU A 114 0.72 -10.67 14.39
C GLU A 114 2.07 -9.96 14.53
N TYR A 115 2.98 -10.50 15.38
CA TYR A 115 4.32 -9.96 15.53
C TYR A 115 5.16 -10.09 14.24
N VAL A 116 5.12 -11.25 13.57
CA VAL A 116 5.83 -11.47 12.29
C VAL A 116 5.40 -10.45 11.23
N ILE A 117 4.08 -10.19 11.12
CA ILE A 117 3.56 -9.18 10.20
C ILE A 117 4.18 -7.81 10.51
N LEU A 118 4.19 -7.36 11.76
CA LEU A 118 4.79 -6.09 12.11
C LEU A 118 6.31 -6.08 11.86
N ALA A 119 7.00 -7.18 12.13
CA ALA A 119 8.43 -7.34 11.87
C ALA A 119 8.79 -7.23 10.38
N LEU A 120 7.97 -7.81 9.48
CA LEU A 120 8.12 -7.66 8.02
C LEU A 120 8.13 -6.21 7.56
N TYR A 121 7.31 -5.35 8.20
CA TYR A 121 7.17 -3.94 7.84
C TYR A 121 8.09 -2.99 8.60
N THR A 122 8.86 -3.48 9.59
CA THR A 122 9.71 -2.63 10.42
C THR A 122 11.18 -3.02 10.44
N LEU A 123 11.49 -4.31 10.26
CA LEU A 123 12.87 -4.78 10.14
C LEU A 123 13.40 -4.73 8.71
N MET A 124 12.53 -4.42 7.75
CA MET A 124 12.82 -4.15 6.35
C MET A 124 12.12 -2.84 5.94
N PRO A 125 12.56 -2.16 4.86
CA PRO A 125 11.80 -1.05 4.29
C PRO A 125 10.39 -1.49 3.91
N PRO A 126 9.32 -0.81 4.38
CA PRO A 126 7.96 -1.31 4.20
C PRO A 126 7.51 -1.27 2.72
N VAL A 127 7.23 -2.44 2.16
CA VAL A 127 6.57 -2.61 0.85
C VAL A 127 5.05 -2.37 0.98
N ARG A 128 4.26 -2.57 -0.06
CA ARG A 128 2.78 -2.55 0.04
C ARG A 128 2.28 -3.84 0.70
N LEU A 129 1.15 -4.36 0.25
CA LEU A 129 0.57 -5.60 0.78
C LEU A 129 1.08 -6.85 0.04
N ASP A 130 2.26 -6.75 -0.56
CA ASP A 130 2.83 -7.77 -1.47
C ASP A 130 3.34 -9.02 -0.73
N TYR A 131 3.28 -9.05 0.60
CA TYR A 131 3.56 -10.24 1.42
C TYR A 131 2.36 -11.20 1.54
N GLY A 132 1.15 -10.75 1.20
CA GLY A 132 -0.09 -11.47 1.54
C GLY A 132 -0.18 -12.89 0.96
N GLU A 133 0.09 -13.06 -0.33
CA GLU A 133 0.01 -14.33 -1.04
C GLU A 133 1.39 -14.94 -1.34
N MET A 134 2.41 -14.49 -0.60
CA MET A 134 3.79 -14.92 -0.78
C MET A 134 3.98 -16.39 -0.39
N LYS A 135 4.49 -17.21 -1.33
CA LYS A 135 4.81 -18.61 -1.09
C LYS A 135 6.21 -18.78 -0.49
N ILE A 136 6.37 -19.80 0.34
CA ILE A 136 7.68 -20.22 0.85
C ILE A 136 8.23 -21.32 -0.06
N VAL A 137 9.45 -21.14 -0.58
CA VAL A 137 10.09 -22.10 -1.48
C VAL A 137 11.55 -22.31 -1.09
N PRO A 138 12.08 -23.56 -1.20
CA PRO A 138 13.49 -23.83 -0.88
C PRO A 138 14.47 -23.29 -1.92
N VAL A 139 14.04 -23.16 -3.17
CA VAL A 139 14.80 -22.62 -4.30
C VAL A 139 13.87 -21.77 -5.17
N GLU A 140 14.45 -20.79 -5.86
CA GLU A 140 13.72 -19.96 -6.81
C GLU A 140 13.15 -20.81 -7.95
N PRO A 141 11.84 -20.72 -8.25
CA PRO A 141 11.26 -21.46 -9.38
C PRO A 141 11.89 -21.01 -10.73
N ALA A 142 12.04 -21.93 -11.67
CA ALA A 142 12.59 -21.65 -12.99
C ALA A 142 11.71 -20.63 -13.76
N GLU A 143 10.39 -20.74 -13.62
CA GLU A 143 9.40 -19.82 -14.18
C GLU A 143 8.56 -19.22 -13.03
N PRO A 144 9.07 -18.18 -12.34
CA PRO A 144 8.40 -17.66 -11.16
C PRO A 144 7.15 -16.85 -11.54
N VAL A 145 6.02 -17.26 -10.99
CA VAL A 145 4.75 -16.52 -11.07
C VAL A 145 4.31 -16.17 -9.66
N GLY A 146 4.34 -14.89 -9.32
CA GLY A 146 3.98 -14.39 -7.98
C GLY A 146 5.19 -14.00 -7.13
N ASN A 147 4.95 -13.87 -5.83
CA ASN A 147 5.95 -13.46 -4.86
C ASN A 147 6.39 -14.65 -4.00
N TYR A 148 7.67 -14.71 -3.66
CA TYR A 148 8.25 -15.83 -2.93
C TYR A 148 9.17 -15.38 -1.81
N LEU A 149 9.11 -16.07 -0.68
CA LEU A 149 10.21 -16.14 0.28
C LEU A 149 11.08 -17.34 -0.12
N VAL A 150 12.27 -17.07 -0.63
CA VAL A 150 13.25 -18.12 -0.93
C VAL A 150 14.01 -18.42 0.36
N TRP A 151 13.70 -19.59 0.95
CA TRP A 151 14.15 -19.99 2.28
C TRP A 151 14.54 -21.47 2.29
N SER A 152 15.81 -21.76 2.50
CA SER A 152 16.26 -23.12 2.75
C SER A 152 17.40 -23.13 3.74
N ALA A 153 17.60 -24.27 4.42
CA ALA A 153 18.74 -24.50 5.31
C ALA A 153 20.09 -24.39 4.58
N GLN A 154 20.10 -24.57 3.26
CA GLN A 154 21.30 -24.48 2.42
C GLN A 154 21.57 -23.05 1.93
N HIS A 155 20.55 -22.17 1.90
CA HIS A 155 20.70 -20.78 1.51
C HIS A 155 21.24 -19.96 2.68
N LYS A 156 22.53 -19.63 2.63
CA LYS A 156 23.19 -18.78 3.64
C LYS A 156 22.57 -17.38 3.76
N LYS A 157 21.76 -16.95 2.79
CA LYS A 157 21.16 -15.63 2.71
C LYS A 157 19.76 -15.71 2.11
N PRO A 158 18.70 -15.98 2.89
CA PRO A 158 17.33 -15.97 2.40
C PRO A 158 16.92 -14.58 1.89
N TYR A 159 16.01 -14.56 0.91
CA TYR A 159 15.57 -13.32 0.28
C TYR A 159 14.11 -13.37 -0.16
N PHE A 160 13.50 -12.20 -0.26
CA PHE A 160 12.23 -12.03 -0.92
C PHE A 160 12.43 -11.87 -2.42
N TYR A 161 11.60 -12.56 -3.19
CA TYR A 161 11.50 -12.45 -4.64
C TYR A 161 10.13 -11.86 -4.99
N PHE A 162 10.11 -10.72 -5.65
CA PHE A 162 8.89 -10.05 -6.07
C PHE A 162 8.82 -9.99 -7.58
N SER A 163 7.80 -10.62 -8.19
CA SER A 163 7.48 -10.53 -9.60
C SER A 163 6.02 -10.13 -9.84
N GLU A 164 5.21 -10.03 -8.78
CA GLU A 164 3.83 -9.58 -8.87
C GLU A 164 3.58 -8.47 -7.85
N TYR A 165 3.65 -7.22 -8.30
CA TYR A 165 3.42 -6.02 -7.49
C TYR A 165 3.05 -4.82 -8.39
N LYS A 166 2.45 -3.78 -7.79
CA LYS A 166 1.83 -2.64 -8.51
C LYS A 166 2.71 -1.98 -9.58
N THR A 167 4.01 -1.90 -9.35
CA THR A 167 4.96 -1.19 -10.22
C THR A 167 5.91 -2.14 -10.97
N PHE A 168 5.57 -3.41 -11.09
CA PHE A 168 6.37 -4.43 -11.77
C PHE A 168 6.77 -4.02 -13.21
N LYS A 169 5.84 -3.43 -13.97
CA LYS A 169 6.12 -2.97 -15.34
C LYS A 169 7.24 -1.93 -15.44
N VAL A 170 7.57 -1.26 -14.34
CA VAL A 170 8.61 -0.22 -14.27
C VAL A 170 9.93 -0.79 -13.78
N TYR A 171 9.89 -1.66 -12.76
CA TYR A 171 11.10 -2.10 -12.05
C TYR A 171 11.45 -3.57 -12.30
N GLY A 172 10.58 -4.35 -12.96
CA GLY A 172 10.80 -5.77 -13.20
C GLY A 172 10.86 -6.58 -11.91
N VAL A 173 11.61 -7.68 -11.93
CA VAL A 173 11.83 -8.53 -10.76
C VAL A 173 12.69 -7.79 -9.73
N ILE A 174 12.26 -7.84 -8.46
CA ILE A 174 13.03 -7.29 -7.32
C ILE A 174 13.36 -8.43 -6.36
N LYS A 175 14.65 -8.57 -6.03
CA LYS A 175 15.15 -9.49 -5.00
C LYS A 175 15.67 -8.67 -3.82
N ILE A 176 15.14 -8.94 -2.62
CA ILE A 176 15.50 -8.21 -1.42
C ILE A 176 16.07 -9.19 -0.39
N GLN A 177 17.36 -9.08 -0.10
CA GLN A 177 18.01 -9.84 0.94
C GLN A 177 17.40 -9.53 2.30
N LEU A 178 17.06 -10.55 3.09
CA LEU A 178 16.54 -10.38 4.43
C LEU A 178 17.59 -9.80 5.39
N SER A 179 17.15 -8.90 6.27
CA SER A 179 17.99 -8.44 7.37
C SER A 179 18.24 -9.58 8.37
N PRO A 180 19.40 -9.63 9.05
CA PRO A 180 19.65 -10.66 10.08
C PRO A 180 18.59 -10.67 11.19
N ALA A 181 18.06 -9.50 11.55
CA ALA A 181 16.99 -9.38 12.54
C ALA A 181 15.70 -10.07 12.07
N LEU A 182 15.30 -9.86 10.80
CA LEU A 182 14.11 -10.52 10.25
C LEU A 182 14.32 -12.02 10.08
N VAL A 183 15.52 -12.47 9.68
CA VAL A 183 15.87 -13.91 9.63
C VAL A 183 15.64 -14.57 10.99
N LYS A 184 16.02 -13.92 12.09
CA LYS A 184 15.79 -14.44 13.44
C LYS A 184 14.30 -14.63 13.74
N VAL A 185 13.48 -13.64 13.44
CA VAL A 185 12.02 -13.72 13.62
C VAL A 185 11.40 -14.82 12.75
N LEU A 186 11.81 -14.89 11.48
CA LEU A 186 11.29 -15.91 10.57
C LEU A 186 11.75 -17.33 10.91
N ASN A 187 12.90 -17.54 11.55
CA ASN A 187 13.28 -18.86 12.07
C ASN A 187 12.28 -19.39 13.10
N GLU A 188 11.77 -18.52 13.96
CA GLU A 188 10.74 -18.88 14.95
C GLU A 188 9.40 -19.18 14.26
N TRP A 189 9.00 -18.35 13.30
CA TRP A 189 7.77 -18.50 12.53
C TRP A 189 7.75 -19.75 11.66
N LEU A 190 8.83 -20.02 10.93
CA LEU A 190 8.95 -21.13 10.01
C LEU A 190 9.24 -22.48 10.70
N ALA A 191 9.34 -22.52 12.01
CA ALA A 191 9.28 -23.77 12.79
C ALA A 191 7.87 -24.40 12.72
N TYR A 192 6.84 -23.62 12.40
CA TYR A 192 5.50 -24.11 12.10
C TYR A 192 5.40 -24.46 10.61
N PRO A 193 4.63 -25.51 10.25
CA PRO A 193 4.48 -25.95 8.86
C PRO A 193 3.56 -24.99 8.11
N ASN A 194 4.16 -24.06 7.38
CA ASN A 194 3.45 -23.07 6.57
C ASN A 194 3.80 -23.26 5.08
N GLN A 195 2.80 -23.18 4.21
CA GLN A 195 2.99 -23.16 2.75
C GLN A 195 3.18 -21.72 2.24
N TYR A 196 2.51 -20.78 2.88
CA TYR A 196 2.59 -19.35 2.58
C TYR A 196 3.28 -18.62 3.72
N LEU A 197 3.87 -17.47 3.41
CA LEU A 197 4.51 -16.62 4.43
C LEU A 197 3.52 -16.20 5.53
N LEU A 198 2.27 -15.93 5.14
CA LEU A 198 1.19 -15.54 6.04
C LEU A 198 -0.09 -16.31 5.64
N GLU A 199 -0.71 -16.97 6.62
CA GLU A 199 -1.88 -17.83 6.40
C GLU A 199 -3.04 -17.45 7.32
N ASP A 200 -4.25 -17.75 6.86
CA ASP A 200 -5.44 -17.74 7.72
C ASP A 200 -5.51 -19.02 8.57
N ARG A 201 -6.52 -19.11 9.43
CA ARG A 201 -6.71 -20.29 10.31
C ARG A 201 -7.02 -21.59 9.56
N SER A 202 -7.31 -21.51 8.27
CA SER A 202 -7.58 -22.66 7.39
C SER A 202 -6.38 -23.03 6.52
N GLY A 203 -5.21 -22.35 6.68
CA GLY A 203 -4.01 -22.57 5.88
C GLY A 203 -4.06 -21.91 4.50
N ASN A 204 -5.03 -21.03 4.24
CA ASN A 204 -5.05 -20.26 2.99
C ASN A 204 -4.18 -19.00 3.11
N PRO A 205 -3.60 -18.51 1.99
CA PRO A 205 -2.82 -17.29 2.02
C PRO A 205 -3.67 -16.09 2.44
N LEU A 206 -3.10 -15.19 3.23
CA LEU A 206 -3.73 -13.91 3.53
C LEU A 206 -3.73 -13.03 2.28
N GLY A 207 -4.89 -12.83 1.65
CA GLY A 207 -5.03 -11.85 0.57
C GLY A 207 -4.76 -10.43 1.06
N ALA A 208 -4.46 -9.51 0.14
CA ALA A 208 -4.10 -8.12 0.45
C ALA A 208 -5.08 -7.40 1.38
N SER A 209 -6.39 -7.65 1.23
CA SER A 209 -7.42 -7.05 2.08
C SER A 209 -7.33 -7.55 3.52
N ALA A 210 -7.22 -8.88 3.72
CA ALA A 210 -7.11 -9.50 5.04
C ALA A 210 -5.82 -9.06 5.75
N LEU A 211 -4.68 -9.09 5.04
CA LEU A 211 -3.41 -8.59 5.56
C LEU A 211 -3.51 -7.11 5.99
N GLY A 212 -4.13 -6.27 5.15
CA GLY A 212 -4.32 -4.86 5.48
C GLY A 212 -5.14 -4.63 6.74
N GLN A 213 -6.22 -5.41 6.93
CA GLN A 213 -7.04 -5.34 8.15
C GLN A 213 -6.28 -5.86 9.37
N LEU A 214 -5.52 -6.95 9.24
CA LEU A 214 -4.74 -7.51 10.34
C LEU A 214 -3.64 -6.55 10.81
N ILE A 215 -2.95 -5.86 9.89
CA ILE A 215 -2.00 -4.79 10.25
C ILE A 215 -2.68 -3.69 11.06
N ILE A 216 -3.84 -3.20 10.60
CA ILE A 216 -4.58 -2.13 11.28
C ILE A 216 -5.02 -2.57 12.68
N SER A 217 -5.60 -3.76 12.82
CA SER A 217 -6.07 -4.28 14.11
C SER A 217 -4.92 -4.53 15.09
N THR A 218 -3.79 -5.06 14.61
CA THR A 218 -2.61 -5.29 15.44
C THR A 218 -2.01 -3.97 15.95
N PHE A 219 -1.89 -2.95 15.07
CA PHE A 219 -1.45 -1.63 15.52
C PHE A 219 -2.43 -1.00 16.51
N GLN A 220 -3.73 -1.11 16.27
CA GLN A 220 -4.74 -0.60 17.19
C GLN A 220 -4.64 -1.26 18.58
N LYS A 221 -4.36 -2.56 18.63
CA LYS A 221 -4.17 -3.33 19.89
C LYS A 221 -2.95 -2.84 20.67
N HIS A 222 -1.86 -2.46 20.00
CA HIS A 222 -0.57 -2.16 20.64
C HIS A 222 -0.19 -0.67 20.66
N SER A 223 -0.94 0.21 19.99
CA SER A 223 -0.63 1.66 19.91
C SER A 223 -1.84 2.57 20.00
N ASP A 224 -3.05 2.02 20.15
CA ASP A 224 -4.34 2.75 20.15
C ASP A 224 -4.63 3.53 18.85
N LYS A 225 -3.83 3.35 17.78
CA LYS A 225 -4.04 3.97 16.47
C LYS A 225 -4.21 2.95 15.36
N LYS A 226 -5.10 3.27 14.41
CA LYS A 226 -5.37 2.45 13.20
C LYS A 226 -4.34 2.71 12.11
N VAL A 227 -3.12 2.23 12.31
CA VAL A 227 -2.02 2.43 11.38
C VAL A 227 -2.11 1.40 10.24
N GLY A 228 -2.38 1.85 9.02
CA GLY A 228 -2.33 1.01 7.83
C GLY A 228 -0.99 1.12 7.10
N VAL A 229 -0.76 0.23 6.12
CA VAL A 229 0.51 0.17 5.35
C VAL A 229 0.91 1.50 4.74
N SER A 230 -0.04 2.30 4.24
CA SER A 230 0.27 3.63 3.71
C SER A 230 0.88 4.54 4.78
N MET A 231 0.33 4.55 6.00
CA MET A 231 0.87 5.35 7.09
C MET A 231 2.23 4.83 7.59
N LEU A 232 2.43 3.51 7.65
CA LEU A 232 3.75 2.93 7.91
C LEU A 232 4.80 3.43 6.93
N ARG A 233 4.47 3.47 5.64
CA ARG A 233 5.37 3.96 4.58
C ARG A 233 5.66 5.45 4.71
N HIS A 234 4.66 6.27 5.04
CA HIS A 234 4.84 7.69 5.35
C HIS A 234 5.76 7.89 6.55
N SER A 235 5.48 7.22 7.65
CA SER A 235 6.28 7.30 8.87
C SER A 235 7.73 6.84 8.66
N TYR A 236 7.95 5.72 7.96
CA TYR A 236 9.28 5.23 7.63
C TYR A 236 10.08 6.24 6.79
N ILE A 237 9.47 6.77 5.73
CA ILE A 237 10.14 7.72 4.84
C ILE A 237 10.47 9.02 5.59
N SER A 238 9.55 9.54 6.42
CA SER A 238 9.82 10.72 7.23
C SER A 238 11.01 10.49 8.18
N TYR A 239 11.05 9.33 8.84
CA TYR A 239 12.16 8.93 9.71
C TYR A 239 13.50 8.80 8.96
N ILE A 240 13.50 8.15 7.79
CA ILE A 240 14.73 7.96 7.00
C ILE A 240 15.24 9.29 6.44
N ARG A 241 14.34 10.17 6.00
CA ARG A 241 14.68 11.49 5.47
C ARG A 241 15.24 12.44 6.54
N ALA A 242 14.74 12.33 7.76
CA ALA A 242 15.29 13.08 8.89
C ALA A 242 16.75 12.70 9.21
N LYS A 243 17.23 11.54 8.74
CA LYS A 243 18.62 11.07 8.92
C LYS A 243 19.61 11.59 7.88
N GLU A 244 19.16 12.39 6.92
CA GLU A 244 20.02 12.99 5.85
C GLU A 244 20.94 11.97 5.16
N LEU A 245 20.40 10.83 4.78
CA LEU A 245 21.18 9.75 4.17
C LEU A 245 21.76 10.18 2.80
N PRO A 246 22.96 9.69 2.43
CA PRO A 246 23.49 9.87 1.09
C PRO A 246 22.50 9.45 0.01
N ILE A 247 22.47 10.17 -1.13
CA ILE A 247 21.51 9.97 -2.22
C ILE A 247 21.43 8.50 -2.64
N LYS A 248 22.57 7.85 -2.91
CA LYS A 248 22.61 6.43 -3.30
C LYS A 248 21.92 5.50 -2.29
N LYS A 249 22.07 5.76 -0.99
CA LYS A 249 21.43 4.95 0.06
C LYS A 249 19.95 5.23 0.13
N SER A 250 19.54 6.48 -0.01
CA SER A 250 18.12 6.89 -0.08
C SER A 250 17.41 6.24 -1.28
N ASP A 251 18.07 6.23 -2.44
CA ASP A 251 17.52 5.64 -3.67
C ASP A 251 17.42 4.11 -3.57
N ALA A 252 18.41 3.45 -2.96
CA ALA A 252 18.36 2.02 -2.69
C ALA A 252 17.18 1.64 -1.78
N LEU A 253 16.91 2.43 -0.72
CA LEU A 253 15.76 2.23 0.15
C LEU A 253 14.43 2.47 -0.58
N ALA A 254 14.34 3.50 -1.41
CA ALA A 254 13.16 3.74 -2.24
C ALA A 254 12.90 2.56 -3.19
N HIS A 255 13.94 2.01 -3.82
CA HIS A 255 13.84 0.85 -4.68
C HIS A 255 13.34 -0.40 -3.91
N GLN A 256 13.86 -0.67 -2.71
CA GLN A 256 13.35 -1.76 -1.86
C GLN A 256 11.88 -1.58 -1.47
N MET A 257 11.40 -0.34 -1.34
CA MET A 257 9.98 -0.01 -1.13
C MET A 257 9.15 -0.07 -2.43
N MET A 258 9.74 -0.44 -3.57
CA MET A 258 9.09 -0.42 -4.89
C MET A 258 8.57 0.97 -5.27
N HIS A 259 9.37 2.01 -4.98
CA HIS A 259 9.11 3.42 -5.25
C HIS A 259 10.18 4.05 -6.13
N SER A 260 9.78 5.09 -6.90
CA SER A 260 10.77 6.03 -7.42
C SER A 260 11.27 6.98 -6.30
N PRO A 261 12.47 7.55 -6.44
CA PRO A 261 12.96 8.61 -5.54
C PRO A 261 11.98 9.78 -5.43
N LYS A 262 11.34 10.18 -6.53
CA LYS A 262 10.29 11.22 -6.56
C LYS A 262 9.08 10.85 -5.69
N MET A 263 8.60 9.61 -5.76
CA MET A 263 7.52 9.14 -4.90
C MET A 263 7.92 9.12 -3.43
N SER A 264 9.18 8.80 -3.12
CA SER A 264 9.69 8.88 -1.76
C SER A 264 9.62 10.30 -1.19
N MET A 265 9.81 11.34 -1.99
CA MET A 265 9.63 12.74 -1.56
C MET A 265 8.19 13.06 -1.18
N ILE A 266 7.23 12.60 -1.97
CA ILE A 266 5.78 12.81 -1.72
C ILE A 266 5.31 12.14 -0.42
N TYR A 267 5.92 11.03 -0.05
CA TYR A 267 5.58 10.28 1.17
C TYR A 267 6.13 10.90 2.46
N ARG A 268 7.11 11.80 2.37
CA ARG A 268 7.59 12.53 3.55
C ARG A 268 6.45 13.37 4.14
N LYS A 269 6.34 13.35 5.46
CA LYS A 269 5.46 14.23 6.23
C LYS A 269 6.30 15.09 7.16
N LEU A 270 5.97 16.36 7.25
CA LEU A 270 6.62 17.35 8.10
C LEU A 270 5.76 17.64 9.32
#